data_a5f03735b2218b39797f7539d4751d3e
#
_entry.id   a5f03735b2218b39797f7539d4751d3e
#
_cell.length_a   1.000
_cell.length_b   1.000
_cell.length_c   1.000
_cell.angle_alpha   90.00
_cell.angle_beta   90.00
_cell.angle_gamma   90.00
#
_symmetry.space_group_name_H-M   'P 1'
#
loop_
_entity.id
_entity.type
_entity.pdbx_description
1 polymer ?
#
loop_
_entity_poly.entity_id
_entity_poly.type
_entity_poly.pdbx_seq_one_letter_code
_entity_poly.pdbx_strand_id
1 'polypeptide(L)'
;SLIEQKLQKGNIDWDKVVQLSTSHYVLPAMYCNLKRVDFIKYLPEELVSYMSHITQLNQARNLQIITQARTLNQLLLSQNITPVFLKGTGNLLEGLYEDLGERMVGDIDVIVQRNQLSESKLILKKNGYKKGVEVLFDHRHESRLIKEKQIAALEIHKELLIEKYVSAFNYNTIQKETQKRNDITILSFEHQLVLSIATYQINDHGYHYKNIALRNAYDVFLLSKKVDAKRAISKFK
;
A
#
# COMPACT_ATOMS: atom_id res chain seq x y z
N SER A 1 25.93 3.56 15.24
CA SER A 1 25.11 4.50 14.44
C SER A 1 24.64 5.67 15.29
N LEU A 2 24.24 6.77 14.67
CA LEU A 2 23.68 7.93 15.40
C LEU A 2 22.40 7.55 16.17
N ILE A 3 21.58 6.68 15.59
CA ILE A 3 20.36 6.17 16.24
C ILE A 3 20.73 5.36 17.49
N GLU A 4 21.67 4.45 17.39
CA GLU A 4 22.13 3.63 18.49
C GLU A 4 22.64 4.47 19.66
N GLN A 5 23.49 5.49 19.39
CA GLN A 5 23.97 6.40 20.40
C GLN A 5 22.85 7.16 21.13
N LYS A 6 21.79 7.54 20.41
CA LYS A 6 20.61 8.16 21.01
C LYS A 6 19.81 7.18 21.87
N LEU A 7 19.63 5.94 21.41
CA LEU A 7 18.96 4.88 22.16
C LEU A 7 19.70 4.57 23.48
N GLN A 8 21.04 4.44 23.42
CA GLN A 8 21.88 4.19 24.58
C GLN A 8 21.83 5.31 25.64
N LYS A 9 21.64 6.57 25.22
CA LYS A 9 21.51 7.71 26.14
C LYS A 9 20.20 7.73 26.92
N GLY A 10 19.21 6.97 26.51
CA GLY A 10 17.94 6.77 27.24
C GLY A 10 16.99 7.99 27.31
N ASN A 11 17.34 9.12 26.74
CA ASN A 11 16.51 10.34 26.77
C ASN A 11 15.52 10.38 25.59
N ILE A 12 14.64 9.36 25.49
CA ILE A 12 13.65 9.26 24.42
C ILE A 12 12.26 9.30 25.04
N ASP A 13 11.44 10.21 24.55
CA ASP A 13 10.02 10.28 24.86
C ASP A 13 9.28 9.21 24.03
N TRP A 14 9.19 8.01 24.59
CA TRP A 14 8.58 6.86 23.91
C TRP A 14 7.10 7.06 23.63
N ASP A 15 6.39 7.80 24.46
CA ASP A 15 4.96 8.07 24.23
C ASP A 15 4.76 8.88 22.95
N LYS A 16 5.59 9.91 22.74
CA LYS A 16 5.55 10.67 21.48
C LYS A 16 5.99 9.85 20.28
N VAL A 17 6.96 8.97 20.42
CA VAL A 17 7.39 8.07 19.35
C VAL A 17 6.25 7.12 18.96
N VAL A 18 5.57 6.52 19.95
CA VAL A 18 4.41 5.66 19.71
C VAL A 18 3.26 6.44 19.07
N GLN A 19 2.92 7.61 19.60
CA GLN A 19 1.88 8.47 19.05
C GLN A 19 2.15 8.83 17.57
N LEU A 20 3.37 9.28 17.27
CA LEU A 20 3.77 9.66 15.91
C LEU A 20 3.76 8.43 14.97
N SER A 21 4.38 7.33 15.37
CA SER A 21 4.49 6.14 14.53
C SER A 21 3.14 5.47 14.29
N THR A 22 2.22 5.54 15.26
CA THR A 22 0.86 5.06 15.12
C THR A 22 0.03 5.94 14.20
N SER A 23 0.08 7.27 14.36
CA SER A 23 -0.65 8.22 13.51
C SER A 23 -0.22 8.15 12.04
N HIS A 24 1.03 7.79 11.78
CA HIS A 24 1.57 7.57 10.44
C HIS A 24 1.55 6.12 9.96
N TYR A 25 0.97 5.19 10.75
CA TYR A 25 0.87 3.76 10.40
C TYR A 25 2.23 3.08 10.14
N VAL A 26 3.28 3.46 10.89
CA VAL A 26 4.65 2.94 10.75
C VAL A 26 5.19 2.25 11.99
N LEU A 27 4.39 2.11 13.05
CA LEU A 27 4.82 1.44 14.28
C LEU A 27 5.35 0.01 14.02
N PRO A 28 4.66 -0.85 13.22
CA PRO A 28 5.18 -2.16 12.89
C PRO A 28 6.49 -2.11 12.09
N ALA A 29 6.59 -1.21 11.11
CA ALA A 29 7.82 -1.03 10.34
C ALA A 29 8.99 -0.62 11.24
N MET A 30 8.75 0.29 12.19
CA MET A 30 9.76 0.70 13.16
C MET A 30 10.22 -0.48 14.00
N TYR A 31 9.29 -1.30 14.53
CA TYR A 31 9.62 -2.51 15.29
C TYR A 31 10.49 -3.47 14.49
N CYS A 32 10.05 -3.84 13.28
CA CYS A 32 10.78 -4.77 12.42
C CYS A 32 12.19 -4.26 12.10
N ASN A 33 12.35 -2.98 11.80
CA ASN A 33 13.67 -2.39 11.53
C ASN A 33 14.57 -2.35 12.77
N LEU A 34 14.07 -1.98 13.93
CA LEU A 34 14.84 -2.02 15.20
C LEU A 34 15.24 -3.44 15.57
N LYS A 35 14.35 -4.41 15.38
CA LYS A 35 14.63 -5.83 15.58
C LYS A 35 15.73 -6.34 14.65
N ARG A 36 15.68 -5.98 13.38
CA ARG A 36 16.63 -6.41 12.34
C ARG A 36 18.07 -5.98 12.62
N VAL A 37 18.24 -4.84 13.29
CA VAL A 37 19.56 -4.32 13.67
C VAL A 37 19.89 -4.51 15.15
N ASP A 38 19.13 -5.36 15.86
CA ASP A 38 19.31 -5.68 17.29
C ASP A 38 19.26 -4.46 18.23
N PHE A 39 18.44 -3.47 17.90
CA PHE A 39 18.29 -2.26 18.72
C PHE A 39 17.11 -2.35 19.71
N ILE A 40 16.27 -3.37 19.62
CA ILE A 40 15.15 -3.58 20.56
C ILE A 40 15.61 -3.71 22.02
N LYS A 41 16.85 -4.14 22.25
CA LYS A 41 17.46 -4.26 23.57
C LYS A 41 17.63 -2.92 24.32
N TYR A 42 17.52 -1.80 23.61
CA TYR A 42 17.59 -0.45 24.19
C TYR A 42 16.21 0.13 24.53
N LEU A 43 15.12 -0.60 24.21
CA LEU A 43 13.76 -0.15 24.45
C LEU A 43 13.21 -0.70 25.77
N PRO A 44 12.25 -0.03 26.41
CA PRO A 44 11.50 -0.59 27.53
C PRO A 44 10.82 -1.93 27.13
N GLU A 45 10.86 -2.91 28.00
CA GLU A 45 10.33 -4.25 27.75
C GLU A 45 8.82 -4.23 27.40
N GLU A 46 8.04 -3.40 28.10
CA GLU A 46 6.62 -3.22 27.83
C GLU A 46 6.37 -2.68 26.41
N LEU A 47 7.22 -1.74 25.98
CA LEU A 47 7.13 -1.17 24.63
C LEU A 47 7.46 -2.22 23.57
N VAL A 48 8.51 -3.03 23.78
CA VAL A 48 8.87 -4.13 22.87
C VAL A 48 7.72 -5.11 22.75
N SER A 49 7.13 -5.51 23.89
CA SER A 49 5.97 -6.41 23.93
C SER A 49 4.78 -5.84 23.16
N TYR A 50 4.45 -4.57 23.38
CA TYR A 50 3.38 -3.86 22.68
C TYR A 50 3.60 -3.81 21.16
N MET A 51 4.79 -3.37 20.73
CA MET A 51 5.13 -3.26 19.30
C MET A 51 5.12 -4.63 18.63
N SER A 52 5.64 -5.66 19.30
CA SER A 52 5.61 -7.04 18.83
C SER A 52 4.18 -7.52 18.61
N HIS A 53 3.30 -7.30 19.59
CA HIS A 53 1.89 -7.69 19.50
C HIS A 53 1.18 -7.01 18.33
N ILE A 54 1.31 -5.68 18.18
CA ILE A 54 0.71 -4.94 17.06
C ILE A 54 1.24 -5.43 15.71
N THR A 55 2.54 -5.73 15.63
CA THR A 55 3.15 -6.26 14.40
C THR A 55 2.60 -7.64 14.04
N GLN A 56 2.42 -8.54 15.01
CA GLN A 56 1.82 -9.85 14.78
C GLN A 56 0.35 -9.75 14.34
N LEU A 57 -0.44 -8.87 14.94
CA LEU A 57 -1.81 -8.61 14.49
C LEU A 57 -1.84 -8.09 13.05
N ASN A 58 -0.93 -7.19 12.71
CA ASN A 58 -0.83 -6.67 11.35
C ASN A 58 -0.38 -7.75 10.34
N GLN A 59 0.54 -8.62 10.74
CA GLN A 59 0.96 -9.77 9.92
C GLN A 59 -0.22 -10.70 9.62
N ALA A 60 -0.98 -11.07 10.65
CA ALA A 60 -2.18 -11.91 10.50
C ALA A 60 -3.23 -11.25 9.59
N ARG A 61 -3.42 -9.93 9.74
CA ARG A 61 -4.28 -9.14 8.87
C ARG A 61 -3.79 -9.16 7.41
N ASN A 62 -2.52 -8.93 7.17
CA ASN A 62 -1.96 -8.89 5.82
C ASN A 62 -2.03 -10.25 5.12
N LEU A 63 -1.88 -11.36 5.83
CA LEU A 63 -2.12 -12.71 5.30
C LEU A 63 -3.56 -12.89 4.81
N GLN A 64 -4.54 -12.37 5.56
CA GLN A 64 -5.95 -12.38 5.13
C GLN A 64 -6.17 -11.51 3.90
N ILE A 65 -5.56 -10.32 3.84
CA ILE A 65 -5.62 -9.42 2.66
C ILE A 65 -5.02 -10.09 1.42
N ILE A 66 -3.87 -10.75 1.55
CA ILE A 66 -3.24 -11.50 0.45
C ILE A 66 -4.17 -12.62 -0.04
N THR A 67 -4.78 -13.36 0.87
CA THR A 67 -5.75 -14.43 0.53
C THR A 67 -6.96 -13.86 -0.18
N GLN A 68 -7.51 -12.76 0.31
CA GLN A 68 -8.63 -12.05 -0.30
C GLN A 68 -8.27 -11.53 -1.71
N ALA A 69 -7.08 -10.95 -1.87
CA ALA A 69 -6.59 -10.46 -3.15
C ALA A 69 -6.43 -11.59 -4.18
N ARG A 70 -5.91 -12.74 -3.76
CA ARG A 70 -5.81 -13.94 -4.62
C ARG A 70 -7.18 -14.45 -5.07
N THR A 71 -8.13 -14.53 -4.15
CA THR A 71 -9.52 -14.94 -4.47
C THR A 71 -10.17 -13.97 -5.46
N LEU A 72 -9.97 -12.65 -5.25
CA LEU A 72 -10.43 -11.61 -6.18
C LEU A 72 -9.79 -11.78 -7.57
N ASN A 73 -8.48 -12.00 -7.61
CA ASN A 73 -7.73 -12.21 -8.85
C ASN A 73 -8.31 -13.40 -9.65
N GLN A 74 -8.46 -14.55 -9.00
CA GLN A 74 -9.04 -15.75 -9.64
C GLN A 74 -10.45 -15.51 -10.15
N LEU A 75 -11.29 -14.82 -9.37
CA LEU A 75 -12.65 -14.47 -9.78
C LEU A 75 -12.66 -13.63 -11.07
N LEU A 76 -11.85 -12.58 -11.13
CA LEU A 76 -11.82 -11.70 -12.31
C LEU A 76 -11.16 -12.39 -13.52
N LEU A 77 -10.08 -13.14 -13.31
CA LEU A 77 -9.42 -13.91 -14.37
C LEU A 77 -10.35 -14.94 -15.00
N SER A 78 -11.21 -15.61 -14.21
CA SER A 78 -12.21 -16.57 -14.73
C SER A 78 -13.22 -15.93 -15.68
N GLN A 79 -13.28 -14.61 -15.72
CA GLN A 79 -14.14 -13.81 -16.61
C GLN A 79 -13.32 -13.00 -17.63
N ASN A 80 -12.07 -13.42 -17.88
CA ASN A 80 -11.14 -12.76 -18.81
C ASN A 80 -10.82 -11.29 -18.45
N ILE A 81 -10.93 -10.94 -17.17
CA ILE A 81 -10.56 -9.62 -16.66
C ILE A 81 -9.27 -9.74 -15.84
N THR A 82 -8.22 -9.04 -16.25
CA THR A 82 -6.94 -9.03 -15.54
C THR A 82 -6.85 -7.81 -14.63
N PRO A 83 -7.03 -7.97 -13.30
CA PRO A 83 -6.81 -6.87 -12.37
C PRO A 83 -5.32 -6.61 -12.22
N VAL A 84 -4.93 -5.35 -12.13
CA VAL A 84 -3.58 -4.93 -11.74
C VAL A 84 -3.66 -4.42 -10.30
N PHE A 85 -2.94 -5.08 -9.38
CA PHE A 85 -2.92 -4.68 -7.99
C PHE A 85 -1.98 -3.50 -7.77
N LEU A 86 -2.43 -2.53 -6.96
CA LEU A 86 -1.79 -1.25 -6.76
C LEU A 86 -1.37 -1.05 -5.31
N LYS A 87 -0.57 -0.02 -5.07
CA LYS A 87 -0.24 0.53 -3.75
C LYS A 87 0.20 -0.54 -2.73
N GLY A 88 -0.28 -0.43 -1.47
CA GLY A 88 0.12 -1.33 -0.39
C GLY A 88 -0.20 -2.79 -0.65
N THR A 89 -1.34 -3.11 -1.26
CA THR A 89 -1.67 -4.49 -1.64
C THR A 89 -0.76 -5.01 -2.74
N GLY A 90 -0.48 -4.20 -3.77
CA GLY A 90 0.48 -4.55 -4.81
C GLY A 90 1.87 -4.83 -4.24
N ASN A 91 2.33 -3.97 -3.32
CA ASN A 91 3.62 -4.11 -2.64
C ASN A 91 3.71 -5.38 -1.76
N LEU A 92 2.61 -5.75 -1.07
CA LEU A 92 2.55 -7.01 -0.32
C LEU A 92 2.63 -8.24 -1.24
N LEU A 93 1.89 -8.23 -2.33
CA LEU A 93 1.85 -9.32 -3.31
C LEU A 93 3.19 -9.50 -4.03
N GLU A 94 3.93 -8.40 -4.24
CA GLU A 94 5.30 -8.41 -4.79
C GLU A 94 6.33 -8.99 -3.82
N GLY A 95 6.06 -8.93 -2.50
CA GLY A 95 7.04 -9.27 -1.48
C GLY A 95 8.08 -8.16 -1.27
N LEU A 96 7.65 -6.90 -1.33
CA LEU A 96 8.54 -5.75 -1.13
C LEU A 96 9.10 -5.70 0.30
N TYR A 97 8.33 -6.15 1.29
CA TYR A 97 8.69 -6.12 2.70
C TYR A 97 9.32 -7.44 3.15
N GLU A 98 10.36 -7.36 3.99
CA GLU A 98 11.00 -8.54 4.55
C GLU A 98 10.09 -9.27 5.55
N ASP A 99 9.30 -8.52 6.32
CA ASP A 99 8.28 -9.03 7.22
C ASP A 99 6.89 -8.56 6.76
N LEU A 100 5.94 -9.47 6.62
CA LEU A 100 4.57 -9.13 6.24
C LEU A 100 3.87 -8.21 7.25
N GLY A 101 4.36 -8.17 8.49
CA GLY A 101 3.84 -7.28 9.52
C GLY A 101 4.32 -5.83 9.38
N GLU A 102 5.33 -5.52 8.56
CA GLU A 102 5.91 -4.17 8.48
C GLU A 102 4.91 -3.12 7.99
N ARG A 103 4.11 -3.45 7.00
CA ARG A 103 3.25 -2.48 6.31
C ARG A 103 1.79 -2.62 6.70
N MET A 104 1.23 -1.58 7.28
CA MET A 104 -0.22 -1.52 7.57
C MET A 104 -1.00 -1.20 6.29
N VAL A 105 -1.67 -2.22 5.73
CA VAL A 105 -2.53 -2.11 4.54
C VAL A 105 -3.99 -2.02 4.97
N GLY A 106 -4.73 -1.05 4.43
CA GLY A 106 -6.16 -0.84 4.73
C GLY A 106 -7.07 -1.56 3.76
N ASP A 107 -6.84 -1.35 2.48
CA ASP A 107 -7.74 -1.68 1.39
C ASP A 107 -7.04 -2.49 0.32
N ILE A 108 -7.80 -3.15 -0.54
CA ILE A 108 -7.31 -3.78 -1.77
C ILE A 108 -7.57 -2.81 -2.91
N ASP A 109 -6.50 -2.23 -3.44
CA ASP A 109 -6.56 -1.33 -4.59
C ASP A 109 -6.26 -2.10 -5.88
N VAL A 110 -7.15 -2.03 -6.86
CA VAL A 110 -6.96 -2.62 -8.19
C VAL A 110 -7.36 -1.65 -9.28
N ILE A 111 -6.74 -1.77 -10.45
CA ILE A 111 -7.21 -1.14 -11.67
C ILE A 111 -7.46 -2.22 -12.72
N VAL A 112 -8.50 -2.05 -13.51
CA VAL A 112 -8.83 -2.88 -14.66
C VAL A 112 -8.90 -2.04 -15.92
N GLN A 113 -8.89 -2.68 -17.08
CA GLN A 113 -9.09 -1.97 -18.35
C GLN A 113 -10.42 -1.22 -18.33
N ARG A 114 -10.43 0.03 -18.82
CA ARG A 114 -11.58 0.92 -18.66
C ARG A 114 -12.89 0.39 -19.23
N ASN A 115 -12.82 -0.32 -20.36
CA ASN A 115 -13.99 -0.96 -20.98
C ASN A 115 -14.49 -2.16 -20.16
N GLN A 116 -13.69 -2.74 -19.26
CA GLN A 116 -14.06 -3.87 -18.40
C GLN A 116 -14.58 -3.44 -17.02
N LEU A 117 -14.54 -2.14 -16.70
CA LEU A 117 -14.92 -1.63 -15.38
C LEU A 117 -16.37 -1.96 -15.01
N SER A 118 -17.32 -1.74 -15.92
CA SER A 118 -18.73 -2.01 -15.66
C SER A 118 -19.01 -3.49 -15.47
N GLU A 119 -18.38 -4.33 -16.27
CA GLU A 119 -18.47 -5.78 -16.16
C GLU A 119 -17.86 -6.28 -14.83
N SER A 120 -16.69 -5.78 -14.46
CA SER A 120 -16.06 -6.10 -13.16
C SER A 120 -17.00 -5.82 -11.99
N LYS A 121 -17.68 -4.67 -12.00
CA LYS A 121 -18.66 -4.30 -10.95
C LYS A 121 -19.84 -5.27 -10.89
N LEU A 122 -20.36 -5.70 -12.03
CA LEU A 122 -21.47 -6.68 -12.10
C LEU A 122 -21.05 -8.03 -11.56
N ILE A 123 -19.86 -8.51 -11.93
CA ILE A 123 -19.28 -9.77 -11.44
C ILE A 123 -19.14 -9.72 -9.92
N LEU A 124 -18.53 -8.66 -9.41
CA LEU A 124 -18.32 -8.49 -7.96
C LEU A 124 -19.64 -8.44 -7.20
N LYS A 125 -20.64 -7.70 -7.70
CA LYS A 125 -21.97 -7.66 -7.10
C LYS A 125 -22.62 -9.03 -7.04
N LYS A 126 -22.56 -9.82 -8.12
CA LYS A 126 -23.06 -11.21 -8.17
C LYS A 126 -22.34 -12.13 -7.17
N ASN A 127 -21.10 -11.82 -6.83
CA ASN A 127 -20.27 -12.56 -5.87
C ASN A 127 -20.30 -12.00 -4.45
N GLY A 128 -21.33 -11.22 -4.10
CA GLY A 128 -21.60 -10.78 -2.73
C GLY A 128 -20.91 -9.51 -2.30
N TYR A 129 -20.22 -8.80 -3.21
CA TYR A 129 -19.71 -7.47 -2.91
C TYR A 129 -20.85 -6.45 -2.93
N LYS A 130 -20.89 -5.59 -1.92
CA LYS A 130 -21.89 -4.52 -1.74
C LYS A 130 -21.18 -3.18 -1.69
N LYS A 131 -21.86 -2.11 -2.08
CA LYS A 131 -21.34 -0.76 -1.87
C LYS A 131 -21.18 -0.50 -0.36
N GLY A 132 -20.01 -0.04 0.03
CA GLY A 132 -19.75 0.53 1.35
C GLY A 132 -20.19 1.98 1.44
N VAL A 133 -19.61 2.72 2.39
CA VAL A 133 -19.88 4.16 2.55
C VAL A 133 -19.44 4.90 1.28
N GLU A 134 -20.31 5.72 0.70
CA GLU A 134 -20.00 6.53 -0.48
C GLU A 134 -19.03 7.66 -0.10
N VAL A 135 -17.92 7.76 -0.83
CA VAL A 135 -17.04 8.93 -0.82
C VAL A 135 -17.54 9.86 -1.93
N LEU A 136 -18.17 10.95 -1.55
CA LEU A 136 -18.95 11.81 -2.46
C LEU A 136 -18.14 12.50 -3.58
N PHE A 137 -16.80 12.52 -3.53
CA PHE A 137 -16.01 13.36 -4.43
C PHE A 137 -14.74 12.72 -5.00
N ASP A 138 -14.56 11.39 -4.92
CA ASP A 138 -13.39 10.78 -5.55
C ASP A 138 -13.72 10.28 -6.97
N HIS A 139 -13.15 10.96 -7.96
CA HIS A 139 -13.31 10.61 -9.37
C HIS A 139 -12.33 9.51 -9.84
N ARG A 140 -11.38 9.12 -9.01
CA ARG A 140 -10.29 8.18 -9.36
C ARG A 140 -10.70 6.72 -9.21
N HIS A 141 -11.56 6.41 -8.28
CA HIS A 141 -12.04 5.04 -8.05
C HIS A 141 -13.57 4.98 -7.93
N GLU A 142 -14.10 3.79 -8.06
CA GLU A 142 -15.49 3.49 -7.78
C GLU A 142 -15.74 3.53 -6.28
N SER A 143 -17.04 3.59 -5.89
CA SER A 143 -17.41 3.45 -4.49
C SER A 143 -16.77 2.21 -3.89
N ARG A 144 -16.26 2.34 -2.68
CA ARG A 144 -15.65 1.27 -1.90
C ARG A 144 -16.59 0.08 -1.82
N LEU A 145 -16.10 -1.12 -2.13
CA LEU A 145 -16.85 -2.35 -2.09
C LEU A 145 -16.46 -3.18 -0.87
N ILE A 146 -17.44 -3.69 -0.18
CA ILE A 146 -17.27 -4.56 0.99
C ILE A 146 -17.94 -5.91 0.75
N LYS A 147 -17.39 -6.97 1.33
CA LYS A 147 -17.98 -8.30 1.32
C LYS A 147 -17.94 -8.89 2.72
N GLU A 148 -19.02 -9.55 3.12
CA GLU A 148 -19.12 -10.20 4.42
C GLU A 148 -17.96 -11.19 4.63
N LYS A 149 -17.41 -11.23 5.83
CA LYS A 149 -16.26 -12.06 6.25
C LYS A 149 -14.94 -11.73 5.51
N GLN A 150 -14.88 -10.62 4.80
CA GLN A 150 -13.63 -10.11 4.25
C GLN A 150 -13.14 -8.90 5.05
N ILE A 151 -11.83 -8.87 5.32
CA ILE A 151 -11.23 -7.89 6.24
C ILE A 151 -10.93 -6.55 5.57
N ALA A 152 -10.66 -6.56 4.25
CA ALA A 152 -10.32 -5.36 3.50
C ALA A 152 -11.44 -4.97 2.55
N ALA A 153 -11.71 -3.67 2.45
CA ALA A 153 -12.55 -3.14 1.39
C ALA A 153 -11.80 -3.19 0.05
N LEU A 154 -12.53 -3.27 -1.04
CA LEU A 154 -12.01 -3.25 -2.40
C LEU A 154 -12.26 -1.89 -3.04
N GLU A 155 -11.22 -1.27 -3.58
CA GLU A 155 -11.29 -0.06 -4.39
C GLU A 155 -10.88 -0.37 -5.84
N ILE A 156 -11.83 -0.22 -6.76
CA ILE A 156 -11.55 -0.35 -8.20
C ILE A 156 -11.24 1.04 -8.74
N HIS A 157 -9.99 1.25 -9.14
CA HIS A 157 -9.54 2.50 -9.72
C HIS A 157 -10.02 2.65 -11.16
N LYS A 158 -10.54 3.83 -11.48
CA LYS A 158 -10.80 4.29 -12.84
C LYS A 158 -9.57 4.95 -13.44
N GLU A 159 -8.88 5.72 -12.58
CA GLU A 159 -7.67 6.45 -12.90
C GLU A 159 -6.65 6.36 -11.76
N LEU A 160 -5.38 6.50 -12.06
CA LEU A 160 -4.30 6.48 -11.08
C LEU A 160 -4.10 7.83 -10.40
N LEU A 161 -4.32 8.91 -11.15
CA LEU A 161 -4.13 10.29 -10.70
C LEU A 161 -5.42 11.10 -10.87
N ILE A 162 -5.48 12.25 -10.19
CA ILE A 162 -6.55 13.23 -10.40
C ILE A 162 -6.56 13.73 -11.85
N GLU A 163 -7.72 14.19 -12.33
CA GLU A 163 -8.03 14.51 -13.73
C GLU A 163 -6.93 15.28 -14.46
N LYS A 164 -6.38 16.29 -13.83
CA LYS A 164 -5.31 17.13 -14.39
C LYS A 164 -4.07 16.35 -14.84
N TYR A 165 -3.78 15.20 -14.23
CA TYR A 165 -2.56 14.43 -14.45
C TYR A 165 -2.81 13.04 -15.06
N VAL A 166 -4.05 12.71 -15.41
CA VAL A 166 -4.42 11.40 -15.99
C VAL A 166 -3.65 11.10 -17.28
N SER A 167 -3.41 12.11 -18.12
CA SER A 167 -2.66 11.93 -19.38
C SER A 167 -1.23 11.47 -19.15
N ALA A 168 -0.59 11.88 -18.04
CA ALA A 168 0.78 11.52 -17.73
C ALA A 168 0.93 10.10 -17.18
N PHE A 169 -0.07 9.62 -16.42
CA PHE A 169 -0.01 8.31 -15.79
C PHE A 169 -1.38 7.66 -15.67
N ASN A 170 -1.66 6.70 -16.54
CA ASN A 170 -2.94 6.02 -16.67
C ASN A 170 -2.76 4.52 -16.97
N TYR A 171 -3.87 3.80 -17.13
CA TYR A 171 -3.85 2.37 -17.41
C TYR A 171 -2.99 2.01 -18.64
N ASN A 172 -3.07 2.77 -19.73
CA ASN A 172 -2.31 2.49 -20.95
C ASN A 172 -0.79 2.63 -20.75
N THR A 173 -0.39 3.52 -19.85
CA THR A 173 1.02 3.68 -19.48
C THR A 173 1.52 2.47 -18.70
N ILE A 174 0.77 2.04 -17.69
CA ILE A 174 1.21 0.98 -16.77
C ILE A 174 1.14 -0.42 -17.38
N GLN A 175 0.15 -0.70 -18.24
CA GLN A 175 -0.07 -2.05 -18.78
C GLN A 175 1.12 -2.60 -19.56
N LYS A 176 1.96 -1.73 -20.13
CA LYS A 176 3.14 -2.09 -20.92
C LYS A 176 4.29 -2.64 -20.07
N GLU A 177 4.32 -2.28 -18.79
CA GLU A 177 5.40 -2.61 -17.87
C GLU A 177 4.87 -3.26 -16.57
N THR A 178 3.78 -4.04 -16.64
CA THR A 178 3.32 -4.84 -15.52
C THR A 178 4.21 -6.06 -15.31
N GLN A 179 4.25 -6.55 -14.07
CA GLN A 179 4.93 -7.78 -13.69
C GLN A 179 3.90 -8.84 -13.29
N LYS A 180 4.26 -10.10 -13.47
CA LYS A 180 3.49 -11.24 -12.96
C LYS A 180 4.23 -11.92 -11.83
N ARG A 181 3.53 -12.13 -10.73
CA ARG A 181 3.94 -13.02 -9.64
C ARG A 181 2.93 -14.17 -9.57
N ASN A 182 3.33 -15.32 -10.11
CA ASN A 182 2.44 -16.42 -10.44
C ASN A 182 1.36 -15.94 -11.43
N ASP A 183 0.08 -15.99 -11.04
CA ASP A 183 -1.07 -15.53 -11.81
C ASP A 183 -1.52 -14.08 -11.51
N ILE A 184 -0.85 -13.41 -10.55
CA ILE A 184 -1.20 -12.05 -10.11
C ILE A 184 -0.42 -11.02 -10.93
N THR A 185 -1.14 -10.01 -11.44
CA THR A 185 -0.55 -8.88 -12.15
C THR A 185 -0.40 -7.69 -11.22
N ILE A 186 0.81 -7.15 -11.16
CA ILE A 186 1.19 -5.99 -10.34
C ILE A 186 1.98 -4.99 -11.19
N LEU A 187 2.16 -3.79 -10.70
CA LEU A 187 2.99 -2.77 -11.36
C LEU A 187 4.47 -3.17 -11.33
N SER A 188 5.25 -2.71 -12.31
CA SER A 188 6.71 -2.69 -12.20
C SER A 188 7.16 -1.88 -10.99
N PHE A 189 8.35 -2.15 -10.48
CA PHE A 189 8.89 -1.37 -9.34
C PHE A 189 9.00 0.13 -9.66
N GLU A 190 9.32 0.49 -10.91
CA GLU A 190 9.36 1.88 -11.36
C GLU A 190 7.98 2.54 -11.24
N HIS A 191 6.93 1.88 -11.75
CA HIS A 191 5.56 2.38 -11.67
C HIS A 191 5.02 2.38 -10.23
N GLN A 192 5.39 1.40 -9.41
CA GLN A 192 5.04 1.40 -7.98
C GLN A 192 5.66 2.59 -7.25
N LEU A 193 6.95 2.87 -7.52
CA LEU A 193 7.65 4.02 -6.94
C LEU A 193 6.95 5.33 -7.30
N VAL A 194 6.69 5.51 -8.58
CA VAL A 194 6.02 6.72 -9.07
C VAL A 194 4.62 6.84 -8.49
N LEU A 195 3.83 5.78 -8.49
CA LEU A 195 2.48 5.79 -7.92
C LEU A 195 2.51 6.13 -6.43
N SER A 196 3.46 5.58 -5.66
CA SER A 196 3.61 5.87 -4.24
C SER A 196 3.89 7.34 -3.98
N ILE A 197 4.75 7.97 -4.79
CA ILE A 197 5.02 9.41 -4.69
C ILE A 197 3.79 10.21 -5.13
N ALA A 198 3.26 9.93 -6.32
CA ALA A 198 2.19 10.72 -6.92
C ALA A 198 0.87 10.65 -6.14
N THR A 199 0.52 9.46 -5.60
CA THR A 199 -0.70 9.31 -4.79
C THR A 199 -0.68 10.30 -3.63
N TYR A 200 0.41 10.35 -2.87
CA TYR A 200 0.44 11.24 -1.71
C TYR A 200 0.65 12.70 -2.09
N GLN A 201 1.62 12.99 -2.96
CA GLN A 201 1.99 14.36 -3.28
C GLN A 201 0.92 15.09 -4.11
N ILE A 202 0.25 14.37 -5.02
CA ILE A 202 -0.72 14.94 -5.95
C ILE A 202 -2.15 14.66 -5.48
N ASN A 203 -2.52 13.37 -5.36
CA ASN A 203 -3.89 12.98 -5.08
C ASN A 203 -4.36 13.38 -3.68
N ASP A 204 -3.48 13.23 -2.68
CA ASP A 204 -3.77 13.55 -1.28
C ASP A 204 -3.25 14.96 -0.89
N HIS A 205 -2.85 15.76 -1.90
CA HIS A 205 -2.40 17.13 -1.74
C HIS A 205 -1.20 17.32 -0.78
N GLY A 206 -0.37 16.28 -0.60
CA GLY A 206 0.79 16.33 0.31
C GLY A 206 1.75 17.46 -0.03
N TYR A 207 1.99 17.70 -1.33
CA TYR A 207 2.80 18.83 -1.80
C TYR A 207 2.19 20.19 -1.41
N HIS A 208 0.89 20.34 -1.55
CA HIS A 208 0.18 21.57 -1.22
C HIS A 208 0.24 21.88 0.28
N TYR A 209 -0.04 20.88 1.12
CA TYR A 209 -0.03 21.02 2.58
C TYR A 209 1.36 20.91 3.20
N LYS A 210 2.41 20.67 2.41
CA LYS A 210 3.80 20.51 2.86
C LYS A 210 3.95 19.49 3.98
N ASN A 211 3.24 18.39 3.88
CA ASN A 211 3.30 17.31 4.86
C ASN A 211 3.83 16.00 4.25
N ILE A 212 4.22 15.07 5.10
CA ILE A 212 4.78 13.77 4.72
C ILE A 212 3.97 12.66 5.38
N ALA A 213 3.56 11.66 4.61
CA ALA A 213 3.05 10.40 5.15
C ALA A 213 4.22 9.42 5.30
N LEU A 214 4.65 9.14 6.53
CA LEU A 214 5.80 8.27 6.79
C LEU A 214 5.61 6.88 6.21
N ARG A 215 4.39 6.36 6.20
CA ARG A 215 4.04 5.09 5.57
C ARG A 215 4.37 5.06 4.07
N ASN A 216 4.03 6.13 3.34
CA ASN A 216 4.34 6.25 1.92
C ASN A 216 5.84 6.49 1.70
N ALA A 217 6.47 7.28 2.56
CA ALA A 217 7.92 7.51 2.52
C ALA A 217 8.70 6.21 2.72
N TYR A 218 8.20 5.31 3.57
CA TYR A 218 8.78 3.98 3.77
C TYR A 218 8.66 3.12 2.50
N ASP A 219 7.50 3.09 1.85
CA ASP A 219 7.31 2.39 0.57
C ASP A 219 8.28 2.94 -0.49
N VAL A 220 8.38 4.27 -0.63
CA VAL A 220 9.31 4.94 -1.56
C VAL A 220 10.77 4.57 -1.26
N PHE A 221 11.16 4.55 0.01
CA PHE A 221 12.51 4.15 0.43
C PHE A 221 12.84 2.71 0.03
N LEU A 222 11.93 1.76 0.25
CA LEU A 222 12.14 0.36 -0.13
C LEU A 222 12.19 0.20 -1.65
N LEU A 223 11.28 0.84 -2.37
CA LEU A 223 11.23 0.80 -3.84
C LEU A 223 12.47 1.44 -4.48
N SER A 224 13.00 2.53 -3.90
CA SER A 224 14.22 3.18 -4.40
C SER A 224 15.47 2.31 -4.29
N LYS A 225 15.45 1.24 -3.46
CA LYS A 225 16.50 0.22 -3.44
C LYS A 225 16.39 -0.81 -4.57
N LYS A 226 15.23 -0.88 -5.22
CA LYS A 226 14.96 -1.83 -6.32
C LYS A 226 15.16 -1.21 -7.69
N VAL A 227 15.00 0.11 -7.82
CA VAL A 227 15.11 0.85 -9.09
C VAL A 227 15.79 2.19 -8.90
N ASP A 228 16.33 2.74 -9.98
CA ASP A 228 16.84 4.11 -10.01
C ASP A 228 15.66 5.09 -9.94
N ALA A 229 15.49 5.73 -8.77
CA ALA A 229 14.40 6.66 -8.51
C ALA A 229 14.43 7.88 -9.44
N LYS A 230 15.61 8.39 -9.81
CA LYS A 230 15.74 9.53 -10.73
C LYS A 230 15.24 9.16 -12.11
N ARG A 231 15.64 7.98 -12.61
CA ARG A 231 15.20 7.43 -13.89
C ARG A 231 13.69 7.17 -13.88
N ALA A 232 13.16 6.55 -12.83
CA ALA A 232 11.73 6.28 -12.70
C ALA A 232 10.91 7.57 -12.78
N ILE A 233 11.29 8.62 -12.04
CA ILE A 233 10.60 9.91 -12.02
C ILE A 233 10.75 10.65 -13.36
N SER A 234 11.90 10.55 -14.02
CA SER A 234 12.14 11.25 -15.29
C SER A 234 11.27 10.78 -16.46
N LYS A 235 10.71 9.56 -16.37
CA LYS A 235 9.71 9.04 -17.33
C LYS A 235 8.36 9.81 -17.25
N PHE A 236 8.18 10.62 -16.22
CA PHE A 236 6.98 11.39 -15.90
C PHE A 236 7.15 12.88 -16.26
N LYS A 237 7.41 13.18 -17.48
CA LYS A 237 7.47 14.54 -17.98
C LYS A 237 6.24 14.88 -18.82
#